data_2c9c01090fbdac913d2524af33d5d9c3
#
_entry.id   2c9c01090fbdac913d2524af33d5d9c3
#
_cell.length_a   1.000
_cell.length_b   1.000
_cell.length_c   1.000
_cell.angle_alpha   90.00
_cell.angle_beta   90.00
_cell.angle_gamma   90.00
#
_symmetry.space_group_name_H-M   'P 1'
#
loop_
_entity.id
_entity.type
_entity.pdbx_description
1 polymer ?
#
loop_
_entity_poly.entity_id
_entity_poly.type
_entity_poly.pdbx_seq_one_letter_code
_entity_poly.pdbx_strand_id
1 'polypeptide(L)'
;MIQLLKRMRRREALMALLCAVLVVGQVYFDLRLPDYMTELTKLIKTPGSSTGDILSVGGEMLLCTLCSAVLAVGCGYLSARTAAGFSFSVRRDLFHHVMDAGSEEMQTVSVPSLITRTTNDITQIQMIVAMGLQMLMKAPIMAVWAVIKILGKSWTLSAVTAGFVVALVTLVLLIMSSCLPRFRRVQKKTDEINRVARENLTGINVVHAFGAEDYQNKKFDGPSRDMMDLQLKNQRLFALLQPAMGLGMNGLALAIYWVGAALVESIARTDMAGRLTMFTNVLVFSTYATYVVMSFMMLEMIFMLLPQAQVSAERINEVLNTKPHVVEGSKTEGRETGTVEFRDVSFRYPHAAADELEHISFRVERGQTLAIIGATGSGKTTLAGLIPRFYDATQGTVLVDGVDVRDYTFDALYDRLGYVTQKAVLFSGTVQDNIFFGQSEAADTDETLQQALQLSQAAEFVDRYPEKAAHPIAQLGRNVSGGQKQRLSIARALARRPEILIFDDSLSALDYKTDATLREGLAKQLPGTTKIIVAQRISTIRHADQILVLDRGEIAGLGTHDALMASCPVYREIAMSQLSEEELKKGGASK
;
A
#
# COMPACT_ATOMS: atom_id res chain seq x y z
N MET A 1 7.87 7.97 10.89
CA MET A 1 6.88 9.05 11.00
C MET A 1 7.42 10.42 10.57
N ILE A 2 8.50 10.95 11.15
CA ILE A 2 9.04 12.30 10.84
C ILE A 2 9.39 12.46 9.35
N GLN A 3 10.00 11.45 8.71
CA GLN A 3 10.29 11.49 7.27
C GLN A 3 9.03 11.63 6.42
N LEU A 4 7.96 10.95 6.80
CA LEU A 4 6.68 11.04 6.10
C LEU A 4 6.04 12.43 6.29
N LEU A 5 6.09 12.99 7.50
CA LEU A 5 5.57 14.35 7.77
C LEU A 5 6.34 15.44 7.00
N LYS A 6 7.63 15.26 6.71
CA LYS A 6 8.39 16.18 5.85
C LYS A 6 7.87 16.26 4.41
N ARG A 7 7.10 15.27 3.95
CA ARG A 7 6.44 15.27 2.63
C ARG A 7 5.13 16.08 2.61
N MET A 8 4.74 16.67 3.75
CA MET A 8 3.56 17.54 3.85
C MET A 8 3.70 18.75 2.95
N ARG A 9 2.68 19.05 2.15
CA ARG A 9 2.66 20.18 1.23
C ARG A 9 2.55 21.49 2.02
N ARG A 10 3.04 22.59 1.45
CA ARG A 10 2.99 23.93 2.07
C ARG A 10 1.59 24.32 2.54
N ARG A 11 0.55 23.97 1.79
CA ARG A 11 -0.85 24.25 2.16
C ARG A 11 -1.29 23.50 3.42
N GLU A 12 -0.96 22.20 3.53
CA GLU A 12 -1.29 21.39 4.69
C GLU A 12 -0.50 21.83 5.92
N ALA A 13 0.78 22.18 5.75
CA ALA A 13 1.62 22.72 6.81
C ALA A 13 1.07 24.06 7.33
N LEU A 14 0.57 24.94 6.46
CA LEU A 14 -0.06 26.20 6.85
C LEU A 14 -1.37 25.97 7.61
N MET A 15 -2.20 25.01 7.17
CA MET A 15 -3.42 24.63 7.90
C MET A 15 -3.10 24.02 9.27
N ALA A 16 -2.04 23.20 9.37
CA ALA A 16 -1.57 22.65 10.64
C ALA A 16 -1.09 23.76 11.60
N LEU A 17 -0.37 24.75 11.09
CA LEU A 17 0.04 25.93 11.87
C LEU A 17 -1.16 26.73 12.36
N LEU A 18 -2.14 26.98 11.48
CA LEU A 18 -3.38 27.66 11.86
C LEU A 18 -4.15 26.86 12.92
N CYS A 19 -4.22 25.54 12.78
CA CYS A 19 -4.80 24.67 13.80
C CYS A 19 -4.09 24.83 15.15
N ALA A 20 -2.75 24.93 15.17
CA ALA A 20 -1.97 25.18 16.39
C ALA A 20 -2.36 26.51 17.05
N VAL A 21 -2.52 27.57 16.27
CA VAL A 21 -2.96 28.87 16.77
C VAL A 21 -4.36 28.79 17.38
N LEU A 22 -5.30 28.09 16.71
CA LEU A 22 -6.65 27.90 17.24
C LEU A 22 -6.65 27.10 18.55
N VAL A 23 -5.78 26.07 18.67
CA VAL A 23 -5.61 25.30 19.90
C VAL A 23 -5.11 26.19 21.04
N VAL A 24 -4.11 27.04 20.80
CA VAL A 24 -3.62 28.01 21.81
C VAL A 24 -4.75 28.92 22.27
N GLY A 25 -5.51 29.49 21.31
CA GLY A 25 -6.68 30.31 21.62
C GLY A 25 -7.76 29.56 22.41
N GLN A 26 -8.06 28.32 22.03
CA GLN A 26 -9.00 27.47 22.75
C GLN A 26 -8.55 27.24 24.21
N VAL A 27 -7.29 26.84 24.43
CA VAL A 27 -6.73 26.62 25.76
C VAL A 27 -6.75 27.91 26.60
N TYR A 28 -6.49 29.07 25.97
CA TYR A 28 -6.60 30.38 26.64
C TYR A 28 -8.01 30.59 27.21
N PHE A 29 -9.06 30.39 26.41
CA PHE A 29 -10.44 30.56 26.88
C PHE A 29 -10.84 29.48 27.88
N ASP A 30 -10.45 28.22 27.69
CA ASP A 30 -10.72 27.13 28.63
C ASP A 30 -10.14 27.43 30.03
N LEU A 31 -8.90 28.00 30.10
CA LEU A 31 -8.24 28.35 31.36
C LEU A 31 -8.65 29.71 31.96
N ARG A 32 -9.42 30.54 31.23
CA ARG A 32 -10.02 31.75 31.76
C ARG A 32 -11.29 31.46 32.54
N LEU A 33 -12.00 30.41 32.22
CA LEU A 33 -13.28 30.05 32.85
C LEU A 33 -13.19 29.91 34.37
N PRO A 34 -12.17 29.20 34.95
CA PRO A 34 -12.01 29.13 36.40
C PRO A 34 -11.71 30.50 37.07
N ASP A 35 -11.03 31.42 36.34
CA ASP A 35 -10.78 32.74 36.90
C ASP A 35 -12.09 33.56 37.06
N TYR A 36 -13.01 33.51 36.07
CA TYR A 36 -14.33 34.09 36.17
C TYR A 36 -15.21 33.43 37.27
N MET A 37 -15.05 32.10 37.51
CA MET A 37 -15.68 31.44 38.65
C MET A 37 -15.24 32.04 39.98
N THR A 38 -13.95 32.48 40.07
CA THR A 38 -13.43 33.16 41.25
C THR A 38 -14.17 34.51 41.46
N GLU A 39 -14.31 35.27 40.39
CA GLU A 39 -14.94 36.60 40.40
C GLU A 39 -16.45 36.48 40.75
N LEU A 40 -17.15 35.57 40.11
CA LEU A 40 -18.56 35.29 40.38
C LEU A 40 -18.78 34.88 41.83
N THR A 41 -17.94 33.98 42.39
CA THR A 41 -18.04 33.54 43.78
C THR A 41 -17.81 34.71 44.76
N LYS A 42 -16.91 35.62 44.47
CA LYS A 42 -16.69 36.84 45.28
C LYS A 42 -17.90 37.73 45.24
N LEU A 43 -18.47 38.04 44.06
CA LEU A 43 -19.64 38.87 43.88
C LEU A 43 -20.86 38.36 44.65
N ILE A 44 -21.15 37.05 44.55
CA ILE A 44 -22.29 36.41 45.26
C ILE A 44 -22.19 36.56 46.78
N LYS A 45 -20.96 36.59 47.34
CA LYS A 45 -20.73 36.67 48.78
C LYS A 45 -20.47 38.08 49.29
N THR A 46 -20.34 39.07 48.43
CA THR A 46 -20.15 40.49 48.85
C THR A 46 -21.49 41.15 49.10
N PRO A 47 -21.77 41.59 50.35
CA PRO A 47 -22.99 42.32 50.63
C PRO A 47 -23.08 43.59 49.77
N GLY A 48 -24.20 43.75 49.06
CA GLY A 48 -24.44 44.94 48.20
C GLY A 48 -24.16 44.71 46.72
N SER A 49 -23.73 43.53 46.29
CA SER A 49 -23.58 43.18 44.86
C SER A 49 -24.95 43.18 44.17
N SER A 50 -25.03 43.81 43.00
CA SER A 50 -26.27 43.83 42.23
C SER A 50 -26.45 42.54 41.45
N THR A 51 -27.69 42.13 41.20
CA THR A 51 -27.97 40.99 40.29
C THR A 51 -27.41 41.25 38.89
N GLY A 52 -27.31 42.51 38.48
CA GLY A 52 -26.73 42.93 37.22
C GLY A 52 -25.23 42.59 37.09
N ASP A 53 -24.45 42.81 38.18
CA ASP A 53 -23.02 42.49 38.21
C ASP A 53 -22.79 40.96 38.11
N ILE A 54 -23.61 40.17 38.76
CA ILE A 54 -23.58 38.68 38.69
C ILE A 54 -23.90 38.19 37.27
N LEU A 55 -24.92 38.78 36.63
CA LEU A 55 -25.32 38.45 35.27
C LEU A 55 -24.27 38.89 34.23
N SER A 56 -23.55 40.02 34.44
CA SER A 56 -22.49 40.43 33.54
C SER A 56 -21.31 39.46 33.52
N VAL A 57 -20.83 39.01 34.68
CA VAL A 57 -19.76 38.00 34.76
C VAL A 57 -20.23 36.65 34.22
N GLY A 58 -21.50 36.26 34.49
CA GLY A 58 -22.08 35.08 33.85
C GLY A 58 -22.14 35.18 32.33
N GLY A 59 -22.44 36.37 31.79
CA GLY A 59 -22.39 36.64 30.35
C GLY A 59 -20.98 36.51 29.75
N GLU A 60 -19.96 37.03 30.46
CA GLU A 60 -18.56 36.85 30.06
C GLU A 60 -18.12 35.39 30.06
N MET A 61 -18.53 34.60 31.06
CA MET A 61 -18.32 33.15 31.10
C MET A 61 -18.95 32.44 29.89
N LEU A 62 -20.20 32.81 29.58
CA LEU A 62 -20.91 32.26 28.42
C LEU A 62 -20.18 32.62 27.12
N LEU A 63 -19.75 33.88 26.97
CA LEU A 63 -18.99 34.33 25.81
C LEU A 63 -17.66 33.56 25.66
N CYS A 64 -16.91 33.40 26.76
CA CYS A 64 -15.68 32.60 26.79
C CYS A 64 -15.92 31.15 26.33
N THR A 65 -16.98 30.53 26.84
CA THR A 65 -17.35 29.15 26.47
C THR A 65 -17.72 29.05 25.00
N LEU A 66 -18.49 30.01 24.47
CA LEU A 66 -18.84 30.07 23.06
C LEU A 66 -17.60 30.28 22.17
N CYS A 67 -16.70 31.18 22.56
CA CYS A 67 -15.42 31.37 21.85
C CYS A 67 -14.58 30.09 21.83
N SER A 68 -14.44 29.42 22.98
CA SER A 68 -13.74 28.12 23.04
C SER A 68 -14.40 27.08 22.14
N ALA A 69 -15.72 26.97 22.13
CA ALA A 69 -16.46 26.05 21.29
C ALA A 69 -16.25 26.33 19.79
N VAL A 70 -16.30 27.60 19.36
CA VAL A 70 -16.04 28.01 17.96
C VAL A 70 -14.61 27.64 17.55
N LEU A 71 -13.62 27.92 18.40
CA LEU A 71 -12.23 27.58 18.16
C LEU A 71 -12.02 26.04 18.10
N ALA A 72 -12.72 25.29 18.96
CA ALA A 72 -12.68 23.83 18.96
C ALA A 72 -13.23 23.25 17.64
N VAL A 73 -14.38 23.77 17.17
CA VAL A 73 -14.97 23.36 15.88
C VAL A 73 -14.02 23.72 14.72
N GLY A 74 -13.47 24.94 14.73
CA GLY A 74 -12.48 25.37 13.75
C GLY A 74 -11.22 24.50 13.70
N CYS A 75 -10.69 24.15 14.88
CA CYS A 75 -9.55 23.24 15.02
C CYS A 75 -9.92 21.84 14.50
N GLY A 76 -11.08 21.29 14.85
CA GLY A 76 -11.58 20.01 14.38
C GLY A 76 -11.68 19.96 12.84
N TYR A 77 -12.27 21.00 12.25
CA TYR A 77 -12.40 21.13 10.80
C TYR A 77 -11.03 21.19 10.10
N LEU A 78 -10.12 22.06 10.58
CA LEU A 78 -8.79 22.21 9.98
C LEU A 78 -7.96 20.94 10.13
N SER A 79 -8.00 20.28 11.30
CA SER A 79 -7.25 19.04 11.53
C SER A 79 -7.74 17.90 10.64
N ALA A 80 -9.05 17.75 10.50
CA ALA A 80 -9.64 16.75 9.61
C ALA A 80 -9.26 17.00 8.14
N ARG A 81 -9.34 18.26 7.70
CA ARG A 81 -8.98 18.66 6.33
C ARG A 81 -7.48 18.47 6.05
N THR A 82 -6.63 18.83 7.01
CA THR A 82 -5.18 18.63 6.92
C THR A 82 -4.84 17.14 6.84
N ALA A 83 -5.40 16.31 7.72
CA ALA A 83 -5.16 14.88 7.74
C ALA A 83 -5.65 14.19 6.45
N ALA A 84 -6.83 14.56 5.96
CA ALA A 84 -7.37 14.03 4.71
C ALA A 84 -6.53 14.46 3.49
N GLY A 85 -6.14 15.74 3.41
CA GLY A 85 -5.28 16.26 2.34
C GLY A 85 -3.91 15.59 2.31
N PHE A 86 -3.29 15.46 3.49
CA PHE A 86 -2.02 14.76 3.63
C PHE A 86 -2.11 13.27 3.22
N SER A 87 -3.14 12.56 3.68
CA SER A 87 -3.37 11.16 3.31
C SER A 87 -3.61 10.98 1.82
N PHE A 88 -4.36 11.89 1.20
CA PHE A 88 -4.55 11.90 -0.25
C PHE A 88 -3.21 12.06 -0.98
N SER A 89 -2.37 13.01 -0.55
CA SER A 89 -1.05 13.23 -1.14
C SER A 89 -0.17 12.00 -1.02
N VAL A 90 -0.07 11.40 0.18
CA VAL A 90 0.73 10.19 0.42
C VAL A 90 0.22 9.01 -0.41
N ARG A 91 -1.11 8.81 -0.48
CA ARG A 91 -1.71 7.72 -1.27
C ARG A 91 -1.41 7.87 -2.75
N ARG A 92 -1.53 9.09 -3.27
CA ARG A 92 -1.22 9.39 -4.66
C ARG A 92 0.26 9.16 -4.96
N ASP A 93 1.15 9.70 -4.13
CA ASP A 93 2.59 9.59 -4.33
C ASP A 93 3.04 8.12 -4.21
N LEU A 94 2.44 7.34 -3.28
CA LEU A 94 2.69 5.90 -3.15
C LEU A 94 2.21 5.12 -4.38
N PHE A 95 1.01 5.43 -4.88
CA PHE A 95 0.45 4.78 -6.06
C PHE A 95 1.30 5.07 -7.31
N HIS A 96 1.67 6.33 -7.55
CA HIS A 96 2.56 6.68 -8.66
C HIS A 96 3.90 5.94 -8.55
N HIS A 97 4.49 5.93 -7.35
CA HIS A 97 5.77 5.25 -7.15
C HIS A 97 5.69 3.73 -7.42
N VAL A 98 4.56 3.09 -7.06
CA VAL A 98 4.31 1.68 -7.38
C VAL A 98 4.12 1.46 -8.88
N MET A 99 3.50 2.41 -9.59
CA MET A 99 3.33 2.32 -11.05
C MET A 99 4.66 2.50 -11.79
N ASP A 100 5.57 3.32 -11.25
CA ASP A 100 6.90 3.56 -11.81
C ASP A 100 7.92 2.47 -11.39
N ALA A 101 7.54 1.58 -10.47
CA ALA A 101 8.40 0.49 -10.00
C ALA A 101 8.53 -0.61 -11.07
N GLY A 102 9.74 -1.12 -11.26
CA GLY A 102 10.02 -2.23 -12.15
C GLY A 102 9.58 -3.60 -11.59
N SER A 103 9.75 -4.64 -12.40
CA SER A 103 9.43 -6.02 -12.01
C SER A 103 10.26 -6.51 -10.82
N GLU A 104 11.47 -6.01 -10.66
CA GLU A 104 12.38 -6.33 -9.56
C GLU A 104 11.83 -5.83 -8.21
N GLU A 105 11.46 -4.56 -8.14
CA GLU A 105 10.92 -3.94 -6.94
C GLU A 105 9.58 -4.58 -6.53
N MET A 106 8.76 -4.92 -7.52
CA MET A 106 7.47 -5.59 -7.28
C MET A 106 7.60 -7.00 -6.71
N GLN A 107 8.75 -7.67 -6.90
CA GLN A 107 9.02 -8.97 -6.26
C GLN A 107 9.41 -8.83 -4.79
N THR A 108 10.02 -7.72 -4.39
CA THR A 108 10.43 -7.50 -2.98
C THR A 108 9.23 -7.22 -2.07
N VAL A 109 8.17 -6.61 -2.60
CA VAL A 109 6.96 -6.27 -1.84
C VAL A 109 5.73 -6.94 -2.47
N SER A 110 5.13 -7.88 -1.78
CA SER A 110 3.96 -8.60 -2.30
C SER A 110 2.77 -7.68 -2.57
N VAL A 111 1.99 -7.96 -3.62
CA VAL A 111 0.78 -7.18 -3.99
C VAL A 111 -0.21 -7.01 -2.82
N PRO A 112 -0.54 -8.05 -2.01
CA PRO A 112 -1.39 -7.86 -0.83
C PRO A 112 -0.81 -6.87 0.19
N SER A 113 0.51 -6.84 0.35
CA SER A 113 1.19 -5.87 1.23
C SER A 113 1.07 -4.44 0.68
N LEU A 114 1.21 -4.23 -0.62
CA LEU A 114 1.04 -2.92 -1.27
C LEU A 114 -0.40 -2.41 -1.13
N ILE A 115 -1.40 -3.28 -1.27
CA ILE A 115 -2.81 -2.92 -1.04
C ILE A 115 -3.00 -2.46 0.41
N THR A 116 -2.47 -3.19 1.40
CA THR A 116 -2.57 -2.82 2.81
C THR A 116 -1.88 -1.49 3.09
N ARG A 117 -0.69 -1.24 2.51
CA ARG A 117 0.05 0.02 2.64
C ARG A 117 -0.70 1.19 2.04
N THR A 118 -1.38 0.98 0.91
CA THR A 118 -2.13 2.04 0.20
C THR A 118 -3.47 2.37 0.88
N THR A 119 -4.03 1.43 1.65
CA THR A 119 -5.33 1.56 2.31
C THR A 119 -5.19 1.74 3.83
N ASN A 120 -4.98 0.67 4.55
CA ASN A 120 -5.03 0.64 6.01
C ASN A 120 -3.90 1.44 6.66
N ASP A 121 -2.66 1.29 6.19
CA ASP A 121 -1.52 2.00 6.77
C ASP A 121 -1.67 3.52 6.61
N ILE A 122 -2.14 4.00 5.45
CA ILE A 122 -2.43 5.43 5.25
C ILE A 122 -3.58 5.89 6.15
N THR A 123 -4.60 5.07 6.37
CA THR A 123 -5.71 5.41 7.28
C THR A 123 -5.23 5.56 8.73
N GLN A 124 -4.29 4.72 9.18
CA GLN A 124 -3.65 4.86 10.49
C GLN A 124 -2.85 6.18 10.58
N ILE A 125 -2.11 6.53 9.54
CA ILE A 125 -1.40 7.81 9.47
C ILE A 125 -2.38 8.99 9.51
N GLN A 126 -3.49 8.92 8.77
CA GLN A 126 -4.53 9.94 8.77
C GLN A 126 -5.10 10.16 10.17
N MET A 127 -5.41 9.08 10.88
CA MET A 127 -5.95 9.12 12.24
C MET A 127 -4.98 9.81 13.20
N ILE A 128 -3.70 9.41 13.17
CA ILE A 128 -2.67 9.98 14.04
C ILE A 128 -2.41 11.46 13.73
N VAL A 129 -2.44 11.87 12.47
CA VAL A 129 -2.29 13.28 12.10
C VAL A 129 -3.49 14.11 12.58
N ALA A 130 -4.72 13.61 12.40
CA ALA A 130 -5.93 14.29 12.86
C ALA A 130 -5.95 14.45 14.39
N MET A 131 -5.70 13.36 15.12
CA MET A 131 -5.68 13.37 16.59
C MET A 131 -4.46 14.12 17.14
N GLY A 132 -3.30 13.99 16.47
CA GLY A 132 -2.08 14.68 16.85
C GLY A 132 -2.22 16.20 16.79
N LEU A 133 -2.82 16.74 15.74
CA LEU A 133 -3.06 18.19 15.62
C LEU A 133 -4.02 18.72 16.69
N GLN A 134 -4.97 17.91 17.15
CA GLN A 134 -5.91 18.32 18.20
C GLN A 134 -5.35 18.07 19.60
N MET A 135 -4.92 16.86 19.90
CA MET A 135 -4.62 16.42 21.27
C MET A 135 -3.15 16.59 21.64
N LEU A 136 -2.22 16.23 20.73
CA LEU A 136 -0.77 16.33 21.01
C LEU A 136 -0.31 17.78 21.19
N MET A 137 -0.98 18.72 20.52
CA MET A 137 -0.69 20.14 20.71
C MET A 137 -1.43 20.72 21.91
N LYS A 138 -2.73 20.34 22.12
CA LYS A 138 -3.54 20.86 23.21
C LYS A 138 -3.01 20.41 24.58
N ALA A 139 -2.65 19.14 24.74
CA ALA A 139 -2.29 18.56 26.02
C ALA A 139 -1.07 19.24 26.68
N PRO A 140 0.10 19.40 26.01
CA PRO A 140 1.25 20.07 26.63
C PRO A 140 0.98 21.53 26.95
N ILE A 141 0.28 22.26 26.04
CA ILE A 141 -0.04 23.68 26.23
C ILE A 141 -0.94 23.83 27.45
N MET A 142 -2.00 23.00 27.55
CA MET A 142 -2.93 23.03 28.66
C MET A 142 -2.25 22.64 29.98
N ALA A 143 -1.39 21.60 29.98
CA ALA A 143 -0.66 21.16 31.15
C ALA A 143 0.27 22.27 31.69
N VAL A 144 1.13 22.82 30.82
CA VAL A 144 2.08 23.86 31.20
C VAL A 144 1.36 25.11 31.72
N TRP A 145 0.34 25.56 31.01
CA TRP A 145 -0.38 26.77 31.39
C TRP A 145 -1.20 26.59 32.66
N ALA A 146 -1.87 25.42 32.84
CA ALA A 146 -2.56 25.11 34.08
C ALA A 146 -1.59 25.03 35.28
N VAL A 147 -0.40 24.42 35.11
CA VAL A 147 0.64 24.39 36.16
C VAL A 147 1.11 25.81 36.53
N ILE A 148 1.34 26.70 35.56
CA ILE A 148 1.69 28.10 35.84
C ILE A 148 0.60 28.81 36.66
N LYS A 149 -0.68 28.58 36.34
CA LYS A 149 -1.83 29.12 37.07
C LYS A 149 -1.94 28.58 38.51
N ILE A 150 -1.58 27.30 38.70
CA ILE A 150 -1.56 26.62 40.00
C ILE A 150 -0.46 27.18 40.91
N LEU A 151 0.77 27.29 40.41
CA LEU A 151 1.94 27.74 41.18
C LEU A 151 1.77 29.13 41.77
N GLY A 152 1.01 30.01 41.09
CA GLY A 152 0.71 31.35 41.57
C GLY A 152 -0.31 31.45 42.70
N LYS A 153 -1.01 30.34 43.09
CA LYS A 153 -2.13 30.40 44.06
C LYS A 153 -1.77 29.82 45.43
N SER A 154 -1.15 28.62 45.51
CA SER A 154 -0.77 27.98 46.76
C SER A 154 0.30 26.91 46.53
N TRP A 155 1.43 27.03 47.21
CA TRP A 155 2.52 26.05 47.15
C TRP A 155 2.10 24.69 47.69
N THR A 156 1.37 24.67 48.83
CA THR A 156 0.94 23.42 49.48
C THR A 156 0.03 22.60 48.58
N LEU A 157 -0.98 23.24 47.96
CA LEU A 157 -1.89 22.56 47.04
C LEU A 157 -1.18 22.14 45.75
N SER A 158 -0.19 22.92 45.29
CA SER A 158 0.62 22.56 44.14
C SER A 158 1.47 21.31 44.38
N ALA A 159 2.03 21.17 45.59
CA ALA A 159 2.80 19.98 45.99
C ALA A 159 1.93 18.72 46.05
N VAL A 160 0.68 18.84 46.55
CA VAL A 160 -0.32 17.75 46.55
C VAL A 160 -0.62 17.32 45.10
N THR A 161 -0.91 18.30 44.23
CA THR A 161 -1.19 18.00 42.81
C THR A 161 0.00 17.33 42.12
N ALA A 162 1.22 17.85 42.33
CA ALA A 162 2.44 17.24 41.79
C ALA A 162 2.63 15.79 42.25
N GLY A 163 2.38 15.50 43.54
CA GLY A 163 2.44 14.14 44.09
C GLY A 163 1.48 13.18 43.38
N PHE A 164 0.22 13.60 43.19
CA PHE A 164 -0.79 12.80 42.46
C PHE A 164 -0.40 12.60 41.00
N VAL A 165 0.05 13.66 40.29
CA VAL A 165 0.49 13.56 38.90
C VAL A 165 1.68 12.60 38.76
N VAL A 166 2.69 12.72 39.62
CA VAL A 166 3.83 11.80 39.64
C VAL A 166 3.39 10.36 39.91
N ALA A 167 2.47 10.14 40.85
CA ALA A 167 1.94 8.80 41.12
C ALA A 167 1.19 8.22 39.89
N LEU A 168 0.33 9.02 39.23
CA LEU A 168 -0.39 8.60 38.03
C LEU A 168 0.57 8.30 36.87
N VAL A 169 1.53 9.20 36.59
CA VAL A 169 2.53 8.98 35.54
C VAL A 169 3.35 7.72 35.80
N THR A 170 3.78 7.52 37.05
CA THR A 170 4.53 6.32 37.46
C THR A 170 3.70 5.05 37.22
N LEU A 171 2.41 5.07 37.61
CA LEU A 171 1.51 3.94 37.39
C LEU A 171 1.35 3.62 35.90
N VAL A 172 1.13 4.64 35.06
CA VAL A 172 1.01 4.47 33.60
C VAL A 172 2.29 3.88 33.04
N LEU A 173 3.45 4.41 33.41
CA LEU A 173 4.76 3.90 32.93
C LEU A 173 5.00 2.45 33.37
N LEU A 174 4.62 2.06 34.58
CA LEU A 174 4.73 0.68 35.08
C LEU A 174 3.83 -0.27 34.28
N ILE A 175 2.58 0.12 34.02
CA ILE A 175 1.67 -0.68 33.21
C ILE A 175 2.19 -0.79 31.76
N MET A 176 2.60 0.31 31.15
CA MET A 176 3.11 0.32 29.77
C MET A 176 4.39 -0.51 29.61
N SER A 177 5.35 -0.38 30.54
CA SER A 177 6.57 -1.19 30.53
C SER A 177 6.30 -2.68 30.64
N SER A 178 5.25 -3.05 31.39
CA SER A 178 4.79 -4.43 31.54
C SER A 178 4.05 -4.96 30.29
N CYS A 179 3.29 -4.12 29.63
CA CYS A 179 2.48 -4.49 28.46
C CYS A 179 3.29 -4.54 27.16
N LEU A 180 4.26 -3.66 26.97
CA LEU A 180 5.02 -3.51 25.72
C LEU A 180 5.69 -4.82 25.21
N PRO A 181 6.40 -5.61 26.05
CA PRO A 181 6.97 -6.89 25.61
C PRO A 181 5.91 -7.93 25.25
N ARG A 182 4.73 -7.86 25.89
CA ARG A 182 3.61 -8.76 25.59
C ARG A 182 2.93 -8.41 24.27
N PHE A 183 2.82 -7.14 23.91
CA PHE A 183 2.31 -6.72 22.60
C PHE A 183 3.13 -7.32 21.45
N ARG A 184 4.45 -7.34 21.57
CA ARG A 184 5.31 -8.01 20.58
C ARG A 184 5.03 -9.51 20.47
N ARG A 185 4.74 -10.18 21.58
CA ARG A 185 4.35 -11.60 21.57
C ARG A 185 2.98 -11.82 20.97
N VAL A 186 2.00 -10.95 21.26
CA VAL A 186 0.67 -10.99 20.64
C VAL A 186 0.81 -10.87 19.13
N GLN A 187 1.65 -9.96 18.62
CA GLN A 187 1.88 -9.82 17.19
C GLN A 187 2.40 -11.11 16.56
N LYS A 188 3.42 -11.76 17.16
CA LYS A 188 3.94 -13.05 16.68
C LYS A 188 2.87 -14.14 16.65
N LYS A 189 1.99 -14.20 17.66
CA LYS A 189 0.89 -15.17 17.68
C LYS A 189 -0.20 -14.84 16.66
N THR A 190 -0.46 -13.58 16.40
CA THR A 190 -1.34 -13.14 15.30
C THR A 190 -0.80 -13.61 13.94
N ASP A 191 0.50 -13.47 13.70
CA ASP A 191 1.14 -13.92 12.46
C ASP A 191 1.05 -15.45 12.31
N GLU A 192 1.22 -16.20 13.41
CA GLU A 192 1.06 -17.65 13.44
C GLU A 192 -0.38 -18.10 13.11
N ILE A 193 -1.39 -17.46 13.73
CA ILE A 193 -2.81 -17.70 13.44
C ILE A 193 -3.13 -17.39 11.97
N ASN A 194 -2.65 -16.25 11.45
CA ASN A 194 -2.85 -15.85 10.06
C ASN A 194 -2.21 -16.85 9.09
N ARG A 195 -1.03 -17.39 9.43
CA ARG A 195 -0.38 -18.44 8.63
C ARG A 195 -1.23 -19.71 8.58
N VAL A 196 -1.67 -20.21 9.74
CA VAL A 196 -2.51 -21.42 9.81
C VAL A 196 -3.84 -21.22 9.08
N ALA A 197 -4.50 -20.07 9.27
CA ALA A 197 -5.74 -19.74 8.59
C ALA A 197 -5.55 -19.69 7.06
N ARG A 198 -4.48 -19.06 6.59
CA ARG A 198 -4.17 -18.97 5.15
C ARG A 198 -3.89 -20.34 4.55
N GLU A 199 -3.10 -21.19 5.22
CA GLU A 199 -2.85 -22.56 4.80
C GLU A 199 -4.18 -23.33 4.63
N ASN A 200 -5.07 -23.24 5.62
CA ASN A 200 -6.37 -23.92 5.59
C ASN A 200 -7.29 -23.40 4.49
N LEU A 201 -7.42 -22.08 4.35
CA LEU A 201 -8.27 -21.47 3.32
C LEU A 201 -7.78 -21.76 1.90
N THR A 202 -6.45 -21.76 1.70
CA THR A 202 -5.87 -22.10 0.40
C THR A 202 -6.02 -23.58 0.09
N GLY A 203 -5.87 -24.46 1.10
CA GLY A 203 -5.95 -25.91 0.97
C GLY A 203 -7.30 -26.51 1.37
N ILE A 204 -8.40 -25.75 1.43
CA ILE A 204 -9.68 -26.21 1.99
C ILE A 204 -10.21 -27.49 1.30
N ASN A 205 -10.06 -27.59 -0.02
CA ASN A 205 -10.47 -28.79 -0.76
C ASN A 205 -9.65 -30.00 -0.35
N VAL A 206 -8.36 -29.83 -0.02
CA VAL A 206 -7.49 -30.92 0.46
C VAL A 206 -7.93 -31.32 1.86
N VAL A 207 -8.22 -30.37 2.75
CA VAL A 207 -8.71 -30.67 4.10
C VAL A 207 -9.98 -31.51 4.04
N HIS A 208 -10.95 -31.13 3.21
CA HIS A 208 -12.20 -31.90 3.03
C HIS A 208 -11.97 -33.24 2.34
N ALA A 209 -11.11 -33.32 1.32
CA ALA A 209 -10.83 -34.56 0.62
C ALA A 209 -10.19 -35.65 1.51
N PHE A 210 -9.47 -35.24 2.54
CA PHE A 210 -8.80 -36.13 3.49
C PHE A 210 -9.51 -36.25 4.85
N GLY A 211 -10.67 -35.58 5.05
CA GLY A 211 -11.40 -35.57 6.33
C GLY A 211 -10.55 -35.08 7.50
N ALA A 212 -9.71 -34.03 7.24
CA ALA A 212 -8.71 -33.58 8.18
C ALA A 212 -9.16 -32.35 8.99
N GLU A 213 -10.47 -32.05 9.04
CA GLU A 213 -11.04 -30.89 9.71
C GLU A 213 -10.67 -30.82 11.20
N ASP A 214 -10.82 -31.95 11.90
CA ASP A 214 -10.50 -32.03 13.33
C ASP A 214 -9.01 -31.78 13.62
N TYR A 215 -8.13 -32.26 12.76
CA TYR A 215 -6.70 -32.02 12.87
C TYR A 215 -6.38 -30.53 12.70
N GLN A 216 -6.96 -29.91 11.68
CA GLN A 216 -6.74 -28.49 11.40
C GLN A 216 -7.36 -27.58 12.47
N ASN A 217 -8.53 -27.93 13.00
CA ASN A 217 -9.16 -27.23 14.12
C ASN A 217 -8.25 -27.25 15.37
N LYS A 218 -7.69 -28.41 15.73
CA LYS A 218 -6.74 -28.53 16.85
C LYS A 218 -5.46 -27.70 16.62
N LYS A 219 -4.95 -27.70 15.37
CA LYS A 219 -3.77 -26.90 14.97
C LYS A 219 -4.02 -25.40 15.08
N PHE A 220 -5.25 -24.93 14.83
CA PHE A 220 -5.67 -23.54 14.97
C PHE A 220 -5.94 -23.15 16.43
N ASP A 221 -6.58 -24.03 17.19
CA ASP A 221 -6.96 -23.77 18.59
C ASP A 221 -5.77 -23.49 19.51
N GLY A 222 -4.64 -24.16 19.28
CA GLY A 222 -3.43 -23.96 20.09
C GLY A 222 -2.97 -22.51 20.10
N PRO A 223 -2.52 -21.96 18.96
CA PRO A 223 -2.11 -20.55 18.84
C PRO A 223 -3.21 -19.56 19.24
N SER A 224 -4.48 -19.90 18.97
CA SER A 224 -5.64 -19.07 19.34
C SER A 224 -5.79 -18.93 20.86
N ARG A 225 -5.66 -20.03 21.62
CA ARG A 225 -5.67 -20.02 23.09
C ARG A 225 -4.50 -19.27 23.67
N ASP A 226 -3.29 -19.51 23.15
CA ASP A 226 -2.08 -18.76 23.57
C ASP A 226 -2.26 -17.24 23.39
N MET A 227 -2.84 -16.83 22.25
CA MET A 227 -3.15 -15.43 21.98
C MET A 227 -4.18 -14.89 22.94
N MET A 228 -5.26 -15.63 23.21
CA MET A 228 -6.30 -15.27 24.18
C MET A 228 -5.69 -15.02 25.56
N ASP A 229 -4.85 -15.92 26.05
CA ASP A 229 -4.21 -15.81 27.38
C ASP A 229 -3.29 -14.59 27.48
N LEU A 230 -2.54 -14.30 26.42
CA LEU A 230 -1.69 -13.10 26.35
C LEU A 230 -2.53 -11.81 26.34
N GLN A 231 -3.62 -11.80 25.55
CA GLN A 231 -4.52 -10.66 25.49
C GLN A 231 -5.25 -10.45 26.81
N LEU A 232 -5.75 -11.52 27.46
CA LEU A 232 -6.38 -11.42 28.76
C LEU A 232 -5.44 -10.82 29.82
N LYS A 233 -4.17 -11.22 29.84
CA LYS A 233 -3.17 -10.62 30.75
C LYS A 233 -2.96 -9.13 30.49
N ASN A 234 -2.90 -8.71 29.23
CA ASN A 234 -2.82 -7.29 28.86
C ASN A 234 -4.09 -6.54 29.23
N GLN A 235 -5.27 -7.07 28.90
CA GLN A 235 -6.55 -6.44 29.19
C GLN A 235 -6.80 -6.28 30.68
N ARG A 236 -6.41 -7.24 31.51
CA ARG A 236 -6.49 -7.11 32.97
C ARG A 236 -5.65 -5.95 33.52
N LEU A 237 -4.46 -5.71 32.93
CA LEU A 237 -3.63 -4.56 33.31
C LEU A 237 -4.24 -3.24 32.81
N PHE A 238 -4.73 -3.20 31.58
CA PHE A 238 -5.43 -2.02 31.04
C PHE A 238 -6.73 -1.74 31.78
N ALA A 239 -7.46 -2.76 32.21
CA ALA A 239 -8.67 -2.59 33.00
C ALA A 239 -8.42 -1.88 34.34
N LEU A 240 -7.20 -1.89 34.85
CA LEU A 240 -6.83 -1.14 36.06
C LEU A 240 -6.65 0.36 35.79
N LEU A 241 -6.37 0.78 34.55
CA LEU A 241 -6.12 2.19 34.23
C LEU A 241 -7.35 3.06 34.47
N GLN A 242 -8.53 2.65 34.00
CA GLN A 242 -9.77 3.42 34.18
C GLN A 242 -10.14 3.68 35.66
N PRO A 243 -10.19 2.66 36.54
CA PRO A 243 -10.36 2.89 37.96
C PRO A 243 -9.25 3.72 38.59
N ALA A 244 -8.00 3.48 38.22
CA ALA A 244 -6.85 4.24 38.75
C ALA A 244 -6.91 5.72 38.34
N MET A 245 -7.26 6.02 37.10
CA MET A 245 -7.48 7.40 36.66
C MET A 245 -8.67 8.05 37.39
N GLY A 246 -9.78 7.32 37.54
CA GLY A 246 -10.94 7.80 38.33
C GLY A 246 -10.58 8.06 39.79
N LEU A 247 -9.86 7.16 40.44
CA LEU A 247 -9.33 7.35 41.80
C LEU A 247 -8.33 8.51 41.85
N GLY A 248 -7.46 8.65 40.82
CA GLY A 248 -6.53 9.78 40.71
C GLY A 248 -7.25 11.11 40.64
N MET A 249 -8.26 11.26 39.78
CA MET A 249 -9.05 12.49 39.65
C MET A 249 -9.87 12.80 40.93
N ASN A 250 -10.65 11.83 41.40
CA ASN A 250 -11.50 12.04 42.57
C ASN A 250 -10.68 12.13 43.85
N GLY A 251 -9.61 11.32 43.97
CA GLY A 251 -8.68 11.38 45.10
C GLY A 251 -7.91 12.70 45.15
N LEU A 252 -7.47 13.22 44.01
CA LEU A 252 -6.87 14.55 43.92
C LEU A 252 -7.86 15.64 44.35
N ALA A 253 -9.08 15.60 43.83
CA ALA A 253 -10.12 16.56 44.23
C ALA A 253 -10.41 16.48 45.76
N LEU A 254 -10.54 15.29 46.33
CA LEU A 254 -10.70 15.07 47.76
C LEU A 254 -9.52 15.61 48.57
N ALA A 255 -8.29 15.32 48.13
CA ALA A 255 -7.08 15.80 48.80
C ALA A 255 -6.97 17.34 48.75
N ILE A 256 -7.32 17.97 47.62
CA ILE A 256 -7.36 19.43 47.48
C ILE A 256 -8.39 20.05 48.41
N TYR A 257 -9.61 19.46 48.52
CA TYR A 257 -10.63 19.97 49.41
C TYR A 257 -10.27 19.75 50.88
N TRP A 258 -9.68 18.59 51.25
CA TRP A 258 -9.24 18.29 52.61
C TRP A 258 -8.13 19.24 53.08
N VAL A 259 -7.06 19.32 52.31
CA VAL A 259 -5.94 20.23 52.62
C VAL A 259 -6.40 21.70 52.53
N GLY A 260 -7.24 22.01 51.55
CA GLY A 260 -7.85 23.34 51.41
C GLY A 260 -8.70 23.75 52.62
N ALA A 261 -9.50 22.84 53.17
CA ALA A 261 -10.27 23.08 54.39
C ALA A 261 -9.36 23.39 55.60
N ALA A 262 -8.29 22.59 55.76
CA ALA A 262 -7.30 22.83 56.82
C ALA A 262 -6.60 24.20 56.65
N LEU A 263 -6.27 24.60 55.40
CA LEU A 263 -5.70 25.91 55.13
C LEU A 263 -6.68 27.06 55.40
N VAL A 264 -7.97 26.89 55.11
CA VAL A 264 -9.02 27.87 55.46
C VAL A 264 -9.19 27.98 56.96
N GLU A 265 -9.12 26.86 57.71
CA GLU A 265 -9.21 26.85 59.16
C GLU A 265 -8.01 27.52 59.83
N SER A 266 -6.80 27.44 59.25
CA SER A 266 -5.59 28.08 59.76
C SER A 266 -5.64 29.60 59.72
N ILE A 267 -6.56 30.19 58.94
CA ILE A 267 -6.80 31.64 58.88
C ILE A 267 -7.65 32.09 60.08
N ALA A 268 -7.26 33.18 60.72
CA ALA A 268 -7.97 33.71 61.88
C ALA A 268 -9.49 33.84 61.65
N ARG A 269 -10.31 33.47 62.62
CA ARG A 269 -11.80 33.53 62.51
C ARG A 269 -12.30 34.96 62.28
N THR A 270 -11.56 35.95 62.69
CA THR A 270 -11.84 37.38 62.50
C THR A 270 -11.59 37.84 61.07
N ASP A 271 -10.74 37.14 60.30
CA ASP A 271 -10.44 37.47 58.87
C ASP A 271 -11.38 36.68 57.94
N MET A 272 -12.62 37.08 57.88
CA MET A 272 -13.61 36.44 56.98
C MET A 272 -13.26 36.68 55.51
N ALA A 273 -12.62 37.79 55.15
CA ALA A 273 -12.23 38.07 53.76
C ALA A 273 -11.09 37.15 53.30
N GLY A 274 -10.10 36.89 54.15
CA GLY A 274 -9.02 35.94 53.90
C GLY A 274 -9.54 34.50 53.74
N ARG A 275 -10.45 34.07 54.65
CA ARG A 275 -11.08 32.75 54.59
C ARG A 275 -11.87 32.55 53.30
N LEU A 276 -12.65 33.56 52.89
CA LEU A 276 -13.42 33.52 51.65
C LEU A 276 -12.53 33.41 50.43
N THR A 277 -11.45 34.22 50.41
CA THR A 277 -10.47 34.22 49.32
C THR A 277 -9.78 32.86 49.20
N MET A 278 -9.40 32.26 50.35
CA MET A 278 -8.77 30.93 50.35
C MET A 278 -9.75 29.84 49.91
N PHE A 279 -10.99 29.85 50.37
CA PHE A 279 -12.04 28.93 49.92
C PHE A 279 -12.23 28.99 48.39
N THR A 280 -12.35 30.21 47.85
CA THR A 280 -12.50 30.40 46.41
C THR A 280 -11.27 29.90 45.64
N ASN A 281 -10.08 30.16 46.18
CA ASN A 281 -8.85 29.67 45.58
C ASN A 281 -8.79 28.13 45.54
N VAL A 282 -9.30 27.41 46.58
CA VAL A 282 -9.38 25.95 46.61
C VAL A 282 -10.28 25.42 45.51
N LEU A 283 -11.46 26.02 45.29
CA LEU A 283 -12.38 25.64 44.21
C LEU A 283 -11.75 25.77 42.82
N VAL A 284 -11.16 26.93 42.55
CA VAL A 284 -10.52 27.21 41.29
C VAL A 284 -9.27 26.34 41.08
N PHE A 285 -8.51 26.11 42.13
CA PHE A 285 -7.36 25.23 42.14
C PHE A 285 -7.76 23.80 41.74
N SER A 286 -8.85 23.28 42.32
CA SER A 286 -9.39 21.95 41.97
C SER A 286 -9.70 21.83 40.47
N THR A 287 -10.26 22.90 39.87
CA THR A 287 -10.55 22.91 38.43
C THR A 287 -9.25 22.90 37.58
N TYR A 288 -8.24 23.69 37.91
CA TYR A 288 -6.95 23.65 37.22
C TYR A 288 -6.24 22.32 37.39
N ALA A 289 -6.27 21.72 38.60
CA ALA A 289 -5.68 20.42 38.84
C ALA A 289 -6.34 19.33 37.97
N THR A 290 -7.67 19.42 37.79
CA THR A 290 -8.40 18.54 36.86
C THR A 290 -7.90 18.71 35.42
N TYR A 291 -7.66 19.93 34.94
CA TYR A 291 -7.09 20.17 33.60
C TYR A 291 -5.69 19.59 33.44
N VAL A 292 -4.86 19.63 34.48
CA VAL A 292 -3.55 18.98 34.47
C VAL A 292 -3.68 17.47 34.28
N VAL A 293 -4.53 16.80 35.07
CA VAL A 293 -4.77 15.36 34.94
C VAL A 293 -5.35 15.00 33.57
N MET A 294 -6.34 15.76 33.08
CA MET A 294 -6.92 15.54 31.74
C MET A 294 -5.88 15.67 30.62
N SER A 295 -4.92 16.60 30.76
CA SER A 295 -3.83 16.73 29.79
C SER A 295 -2.96 15.48 29.72
N PHE A 296 -2.67 14.85 30.85
CA PHE A 296 -1.94 13.58 30.87
C PHE A 296 -2.74 12.43 30.26
N MET A 297 -4.06 12.37 30.50
CA MET A 297 -4.93 11.38 29.86
C MET A 297 -4.95 11.54 28.32
N MET A 298 -4.95 12.78 27.81
CA MET A 298 -4.84 13.03 26.36
C MET A 298 -3.51 12.54 25.79
N LEU A 299 -2.41 12.76 26.48
CA LEU A 299 -1.09 12.26 26.07
C LEU A 299 -1.02 10.73 26.08
N GLU A 300 -1.58 10.09 27.10
CA GLU A 300 -1.66 8.62 27.21
C GLU A 300 -2.31 8.00 25.97
N MET A 301 -3.46 8.54 25.55
CA MET A 301 -4.18 8.07 24.38
C MET A 301 -3.32 8.12 23.10
N ILE A 302 -2.57 9.19 22.94
CA ILE A 302 -1.67 9.35 21.77
C ILE A 302 -0.51 8.36 21.85
N PHE A 303 0.10 8.17 23.00
CA PHE A 303 1.19 7.21 23.18
C PHE A 303 0.79 5.77 22.88
N MET A 304 -0.49 5.39 23.10
CA MET A 304 -1.00 4.08 22.69
C MET A 304 -1.12 3.90 21.18
N LEU A 305 -1.42 4.97 20.43
CA LEU A 305 -1.61 4.93 18.98
C LEU A 305 -0.29 5.12 18.20
N LEU A 306 0.69 5.80 18.79
CA LEU A 306 1.94 6.18 18.13
C LEU A 306 2.75 4.98 17.59
N PRO A 307 2.92 3.85 18.32
CA PRO A 307 3.67 2.70 17.81
C PRO A 307 3.06 2.09 16.54
N GLN A 308 1.72 2.01 16.46
CA GLN A 308 1.02 1.51 15.28
C GLN A 308 1.26 2.40 14.07
N ALA A 309 1.12 3.71 14.24
CA ALA A 309 1.36 4.68 13.18
C ALA A 309 2.84 4.72 12.76
N GLN A 310 3.77 4.46 13.68
CA GLN A 310 5.19 4.38 13.34
C GLN A 310 5.47 3.20 12.43
N VAL A 311 4.94 2.00 12.72
CA VAL A 311 5.09 0.82 11.87
C VAL A 311 4.48 1.06 10.48
N SER A 312 3.27 1.65 10.42
CA SER A 312 2.64 1.99 9.15
C SER A 312 3.47 3.00 8.35
N ALA A 313 4.03 4.02 9.03
CA ALA A 313 4.91 5.00 8.38
C ALA A 313 6.23 4.38 7.87
N GLU A 314 6.81 3.43 8.59
CA GLU A 314 8.01 2.70 8.16
C GLU A 314 7.73 1.90 6.89
N ARG A 315 6.62 1.15 6.85
CA ARG A 315 6.19 0.38 5.66
C ARG A 315 5.92 1.26 4.44
N ILE A 316 5.30 2.42 4.62
CA ILE A 316 5.06 3.38 3.54
C ILE A 316 6.39 3.97 3.06
N ASN A 317 7.28 4.37 3.98
CA ASN A 317 8.58 4.92 3.62
C ASN A 317 9.49 3.89 2.93
N GLU A 318 9.41 2.62 3.29
CA GLU A 318 10.13 1.54 2.60
C GLU A 318 9.82 1.56 1.10
N VAL A 319 8.54 1.60 0.71
CA VAL A 319 8.16 1.68 -0.70
C VAL A 319 8.57 3.00 -1.32
N LEU A 320 8.27 4.14 -0.68
CA LEU A 320 8.57 5.48 -1.22
C LEU A 320 10.06 5.79 -1.35
N ASN A 321 10.93 5.05 -0.69
CA ASN A 321 12.38 5.21 -0.76
C ASN A 321 13.06 4.18 -1.66
N THR A 322 12.34 3.16 -2.14
CA THR A 322 12.86 2.21 -3.12
C THR A 322 13.09 2.96 -4.44
N LYS A 323 14.28 2.83 -5.00
CA LYS A 323 14.60 3.46 -6.29
C LYS A 323 14.44 2.42 -7.38
N PRO A 324 13.77 2.73 -8.49
CA PRO A 324 13.72 1.84 -9.64
C PRO A 324 15.13 1.52 -10.13
N HIS A 325 15.42 0.24 -10.36
CA HIS A 325 16.69 -0.19 -10.96
C HIS A 325 16.69 0.11 -12.46
N VAL A 326 15.55 -0.09 -13.11
CA VAL A 326 15.38 0.21 -14.53
C VAL A 326 15.02 1.68 -14.67
N VAL A 327 15.94 2.49 -15.24
CA VAL A 327 15.77 3.94 -15.38
C VAL A 327 15.62 4.26 -16.88
N GLU A 328 14.69 5.15 -17.19
CA GLU A 328 14.40 5.59 -18.55
C GLU A 328 15.64 6.21 -19.24
N GLY A 329 15.82 5.87 -20.51
CA GLY A 329 16.83 6.49 -21.37
C GLY A 329 16.32 7.78 -22.01
N SER A 330 16.93 8.21 -23.11
CA SER A 330 16.59 9.48 -23.77
C SER A 330 16.31 9.37 -25.26
N LYS A 331 16.50 8.19 -25.87
CA LYS A 331 16.28 7.99 -27.28
C LYS A 331 14.84 7.67 -27.60
N THR A 332 14.33 8.25 -28.65
CA THR A 332 12.95 8.05 -29.14
C THR A 332 12.89 7.33 -30.48
N GLU A 333 14.00 7.28 -31.22
CA GLU A 333 14.07 6.70 -32.57
C GLU A 333 15.02 5.52 -32.63
N GLY A 334 14.66 4.48 -33.40
CA GLY A 334 15.50 3.37 -33.75
C GLY A 334 16.43 3.72 -34.93
N ARG A 335 17.45 2.90 -35.17
CA ARG A 335 18.33 2.97 -36.35
C ARG A 335 17.84 2.04 -37.47
N GLU A 336 17.11 1.03 -37.12
CA GLU A 336 16.51 0.01 -37.97
C GLU A 336 15.01 -0.06 -37.65
N THR A 337 14.29 -1.00 -38.24
CA THR A 337 12.85 -1.17 -37.95
C THR A 337 12.53 -2.65 -37.82
N GLY A 338 11.94 -3.04 -36.69
CA GLY A 338 11.49 -4.39 -36.43
C GLY A 338 12.60 -5.40 -36.22
N THR A 339 13.78 -5.00 -35.78
CA THR A 339 14.92 -5.91 -35.51
C THR A 339 15.13 -6.12 -34.02
N VAL A 340 15.54 -7.32 -33.64
CA VAL A 340 15.93 -7.66 -32.26
C VAL A 340 17.27 -8.37 -32.28
N GLU A 341 18.23 -7.90 -31.49
CA GLU A 341 19.56 -8.50 -31.42
C GLU A 341 20.02 -8.62 -29.96
N PHE A 342 20.51 -9.78 -29.59
CA PHE A 342 21.20 -10.05 -28.34
C PHE A 342 22.68 -10.21 -28.60
N ARG A 343 23.52 -9.49 -27.88
CA ARG A 343 25.00 -9.53 -28.01
C ARG A 343 25.60 -9.93 -26.67
N ASP A 344 26.00 -11.20 -26.58
CA ASP A 344 26.66 -11.79 -25.40
C ASP A 344 25.95 -11.48 -24.09
N VAL A 345 24.61 -11.71 -24.08
CA VAL A 345 23.73 -11.33 -22.97
C VAL A 345 23.74 -12.41 -21.90
N SER A 346 24.08 -12.01 -20.66
CA SER A 346 23.87 -12.81 -19.47
C SER A 346 22.93 -12.07 -18.52
N PHE A 347 22.12 -12.84 -17.80
CA PHE A 347 21.15 -12.28 -16.86
C PHE A 347 21.04 -13.12 -15.59
N ARG A 348 21.06 -12.42 -14.45
CA ARG A 348 20.83 -13.00 -13.12
C ARG A 348 19.71 -12.26 -12.41
N TYR A 349 18.76 -13.00 -11.86
CA TYR A 349 17.75 -12.40 -10.98
C TYR A 349 18.38 -11.85 -9.70
N PRO A 350 17.84 -10.77 -9.12
CA PRO A 350 18.29 -10.26 -7.83
C PRO A 350 18.30 -11.36 -6.78
N HIS A 351 19.37 -11.43 -6.01
CA HIS A 351 19.60 -12.43 -4.96
C HIS A 351 19.70 -13.90 -5.43
N ALA A 352 19.70 -14.18 -6.72
CA ALA A 352 19.98 -15.52 -7.25
C ALA A 352 21.46 -15.89 -7.12
N ALA A 353 21.75 -17.15 -6.87
CA ALA A 353 23.11 -17.67 -6.74
C ALA A 353 23.81 -17.90 -8.09
N ALA A 354 23.04 -18.13 -9.16
CA ALA A 354 23.55 -18.42 -10.51
C ALA A 354 22.84 -17.57 -11.55
N ASP A 355 23.43 -17.48 -12.73
CA ASP A 355 22.83 -16.83 -13.88
C ASP A 355 21.64 -17.68 -14.40
N GLU A 356 20.59 -17.02 -14.82
CA GLU A 356 19.42 -17.62 -15.46
C GLU A 356 19.62 -17.74 -16.97
N LEU A 357 20.40 -16.81 -17.55
CA LEU A 357 20.82 -16.78 -18.95
C LEU A 357 22.31 -16.50 -19.02
N GLU A 358 23.03 -17.26 -19.87
CA GLU A 358 24.48 -17.15 -20.05
C GLU A 358 24.85 -17.04 -21.52
N HIS A 359 25.61 -16.00 -21.89
CA HIS A 359 26.22 -15.81 -23.22
C HIS A 359 25.26 -15.92 -24.42
N ILE A 360 24.03 -15.37 -24.27
CA ILE A 360 23.01 -15.43 -25.31
C ILE A 360 23.33 -14.44 -26.43
N SER A 361 23.48 -14.97 -27.66
CA SER A 361 23.73 -14.17 -28.88
C SER A 361 22.90 -14.67 -30.05
N PHE A 362 22.03 -13.80 -30.58
CA PHE A 362 21.25 -14.05 -31.80
C PHE A 362 20.72 -12.74 -32.36
N ARG A 363 20.29 -12.78 -33.64
CA ARG A 363 19.63 -11.65 -34.31
C ARG A 363 18.41 -12.13 -35.07
N VAL A 364 17.36 -11.32 -35.05
CA VAL A 364 16.11 -11.51 -35.81
C VAL A 364 15.88 -10.29 -36.66
N GLU A 365 15.70 -10.51 -37.96
CA GLU A 365 15.43 -9.45 -38.92
C GLU A 365 13.95 -9.13 -39.01
N ARG A 366 13.63 -7.97 -39.55
CA ARG A 366 12.27 -7.51 -39.77
C ARG A 366 11.41 -8.55 -40.48
N GLY A 367 10.22 -8.82 -39.93
CA GLY A 367 9.24 -9.74 -40.53
C GLY A 367 9.52 -11.22 -40.26
N GLN A 368 10.72 -11.58 -39.78
CA GLN A 368 11.02 -12.95 -39.39
C GLN A 368 10.25 -13.42 -38.16
N THR A 369 10.08 -14.72 -38.08
CA THR A 369 9.54 -15.41 -36.90
C THR A 369 10.65 -16.15 -36.19
N LEU A 370 11.01 -15.72 -34.98
CA LEU A 370 11.86 -16.44 -34.05
C LEU A 370 10.97 -17.25 -33.09
N ALA A 371 11.19 -18.55 -33.03
CA ALA A 371 10.59 -19.40 -31.98
C ALA A 371 11.62 -19.70 -30.90
N ILE A 372 11.21 -19.69 -29.65
CA ILE A 372 12.05 -20.04 -28.47
C ILE A 372 11.46 -21.28 -27.82
N ILE A 373 12.25 -22.36 -27.75
CA ILE A 373 11.83 -23.63 -27.13
C ILE A 373 12.90 -24.13 -26.15
N GLY A 374 12.50 -24.96 -25.21
CA GLY A 374 13.37 -25.56 -24.19
C GLY A 374 12.56 -26.15 -23.04
N ALA A 375 13.21 -26.84 -22.14
CA ALA A 375 12.59 -27.40 -20.95
C ALA A 375 11.96 -26.32 -20.03
N THR A 376 11.08 -26.71 -19.13
CA THR A 376 10.57 -25.80 -18.10
C THR A 376 11.73 -25.34 -17.21
N GLY A 377 11.84 -24.04 -16.96
CA GLY A 377 12.95 -23.46 -16.19
C GLY A 377 14.23 -23.23 -17.00
N SER A 378 14.20 -23.30 -18.34
CA SER A 378 15.38 -23.02 -19.18
C SER A 378 15.63 -21.51 -19.45
N GLY A 379 14.81 -20.60 -18.89
CA GLY A 379 15.01 -19.15 -19.07
C GLY A 379 14.22 -18.49 -20.22
N LYS A 380 13.27 -19.20 -20.89
CA LYS A 380 12.52 -18.68 -22.05
C LYS A 380 11.76 -17.39 -21.80
N THR A 381 10.93 -17.35 -20.76
CA THR A 381 10.16 -16.16 -20.33
C THR A 381 11.09 -15.02 -19.92
N THR A 382 12.21 -15.37 -19.28
CA THR A 382 13.25 -14.39 -18.89
C THR A 382 13.85 -13.75 -20.12
N LEU A 383 14.23 -14.55 -21.13
CA LEU A 383 14.77 -14.07 -22.40
C LEU A 383 13.79 -13.12 -23.12
N ALA A 384 12.51 -13.54 -23.23
CA ALA A 384 11.46 -12.71 -23.82
C ALA A 384 11.22 -11.41 -23.04
N GLY A 385 11.33 -11.44 -21.70
CA GLY A 385 11.14 -10.30 -20.82
C GLY A 385 12.27 -9.25 -20.83
N LEU A 386 13.45 -9.60 -21.36
CA LEU A 386 14.55 -8.63 -21.55
C LEU A 386 14.30 -7.69 -22.72
N ILE A 387 13.50 -8.09 -23.72
CA ILE A 387 13.20 -7.25 -24.90
C ILE A 387 12.37 -6.02 -24.51
N PRO A 388 11.23 -6.14 -23.77
CA PRO A 388 10.51 -4.98 -23.25
C PRO A 388 11.21 -4.33 -22.05
N ARG A 389 12.40 -4.79 -21.69
CA ARG A 389 13.20 -4.25 -20.60
C ARG A 389 12.46 -4.34 -19.25
N PHE A 390 11.79 -5.46 -18.95
CA PHE A 390 11.25 -5.71 -17.60
C PHE A 390 12.38 -5.86 -16.58
N TYR A 391 13.57 -6.20 -17.04
CA TYR A 391 14.84 -6.25 -16.32
C TYR A 391 15.95 -5.74 -17.23
N ASP A 392 17.00 -5.20 -16.68
CA ASP A 392 18.24 -4.91 -17.41
C ASP A 392 19.15 -6.16 -17.44
N ALA A 393 19.78 -6.44 -18.57
CA ALA A 393 20.77 -7.50 -18.67
C ALA A 393 21.94 -7.24 -17.70
N THR A 394 22.43 -8.30 -17.05
CA THR A 394 23.57 -8.21 -16.13
C THR A 394 24.88 -7.98 -16.90
N GLN A 395 25.01 -8.62 -18.07
CA GLN A 395 26.13 -8.45 -19.01
C GLN A 395 25.61 -8.44 -20.44
N GLY A 396 26.39 -7.86 -21.36
CA GLY A 396 26.01 -7.76 -22.76
C GLY A 396 25.00 -6.65 -23.05
N THR A 397 24.39 -6.72 -24.23
CA THR A 397 23.44 -5.72 -24.74
C THR A 397 22.27 -6.35 -25.47
N VAL A 398 21.06 -5.86 -25.18
CA VAL A 398 19.84 -6.16 -25.93
C VAL A 398 19.52 -4.96 -26.79
N LEU A 399 19.43 -5.16 -28.10
CA LEU A 399 19.15 -4.11 -29.07
C LEU A 399 17.77 -4.34 -29.68
N VAL A 400 16.99 -3.28 -29.73
CA VAL A 400 15.72 -3.19 -30.47
C VAL A 400 15.93 -2.10 -31.53
N ASP A 401 15.67 -2.41 -32.78
CA ASP A 401 15.92 -1.50 -33.93
C ASP A 401 17.32 -0.89 -33.95
N GLY A 402 18.34 -1.72 -33.62
CA GLY A 402 19.74 -1.34 -33.60
C GLY A 402 20.15 -0.37 -32.51
N VAL A 403 19.28 -0.15 -31.49
CA VAL A 403 19.53 0.71 -30.32
C VAL A 403 19.39 -0.12 -29.05
N ASP A 404 20.31 0.07 -28.09
CA ASP A 404 20.24 -0.58 -26.79
C ASP A 404 18.93 -0.20 -26.07
N VAL A 405 18.20 -1.20 -25.55
CA VAL A 405 16.94 -0.99 -24.84
C VAL A 405 17.08 -0.04 -23.64
N ARG A 406 18.29 0.06 -23.07
CA ARG A 406 18.60 0.96 -21.96
C ARG A 406 18.62 2.44 -22.34
N ASP A 407 18.83 2.73 -23.62
CA ASP A 407 18.92 4.08 -24.13
C ASP A 407 17.56 4.67 -24.52
N TYR A 408 16.53 3.83 -24.70
CA TYR A 408 15.18 4.28 -25.06
C TYR A 408 14.43 4.94 -23.91
N THR A 409 13.53 5.90 -24.27
CA THR A 409 12.41 6.23 -23.40
C THR A 409 11.45 5.03 -23.36
N PHE A 410 10.75 4.83 -22.23
CA PHE A 410 9.81 3.69 -22.12
C PHE A 410 8.71 3.75 -23.17
N ASP A 411 8.14 4.94 -23.40
CA ASP A 411 7.09 5.13 -24.41
C ASP A 411 7.59 4.72 -25.79
N ALA A 412 8.77 5.17 -26.19
CA ALA A 412 9.32 4.86 -27.49
C ALA A 412 9.65 3.36 -27.68
N LEU A 413 10.10 2.68 -26.64
CA LEU A 413 10.32 1.24 -26.66
C LEU A 413 9.00 0.48 -26.75
N TYR A 414 8.04 0.81 -25.89
CA TYR A 414 6.77 0.09 -25.79
C TYR A 414 5.84 0.33 -26.98
N ASP A 415 5.96 1.46 -27.67
CA ASP A 415 5.19 1.71 -28.89
C ASP A 415 5.60 0.78 -30.05
N ARG A 416 6.85 0.28 -30.03
CA ARG A 416 7.34 -0.69 -31.02
C ARG A 416 6.92 -2.12 -30.71
N LEU A 417 6.54 -2.40 -29.47
CA LEU A 417 6.34 -3.75 -28.96
C LEU A 417 4.86 -4.07 -28.70
N GLY A 418 4.43 -5.25 -29.12
CA GLY A 418 3.21 -5.89 -28.67
C GLY A 418 3.57 -7.10 -27.82
N TYR A 419 3.31 -7.06 -26.52
CA TYR A 419 3.67 -8.15 -25.61
C TYR A 419 2.41 -8.89 -25.12
N VAL A 420 2.36 -10.19 -25.38
CA VAL A 420 1.29 -11.07 -24.90
C VAL A 420 1.84 -11.97 -23.80
N THR A 421 1.42 -11.70 -22.57
CA THR A 421 1.89 -12.41 -21.38
C THR A 421 1.39 -13.87 -21.35
N GLN A 422 2.15 -14.75 -20.71
CA GLN A 422 1.79 -16.16 -20.48
C GLN A 422 0.42 -16.28 -19.79
N LYS A 423 0.18 -15.49 -18.75
CA LYS A 423 -1.11 -15.42 -18.05
C LYS A 423 -1.85 -14.18 -18.48
N ALA A 424 -2.92 -14.35 -19.25
CA ALA A 424 -3.76 -13.26 -19.69
C ALA A 424 -4.43 -12.52 -18.51
N VAL A 425 -4.20 -11.22 -18.41
CA VAL A 425 -4.82 -10.34 -17.42
C VAL A 425 -5.74 -9.36 -18.14
N LEU A 426 -7.01 -9.35 -17.74
CA LEU A 426 -8.02 -8.40 -18.21
C LEU A 426 -8.42 -7.48 -17.06
N PHE A 427 -8.63 -6.22 -17.39
CA PHE A 427 -9.09 -5.19 -16.46
C PHE A 427 -10.62 -5.06 -16.49
N SER A 428 -11.19 -4.58 -15.38
CA SER A 428 -12.62 -4.24 -15.34
C SER A 428 -12.92 -3.10 -16.31
N GLY A 429 -13.97 -3.26 -17.09
CA GLY A 429 -14.37 -2.33 -18.15
C GLY A 429 -15.10 -3.09 -19.25
N THR A 430 -15.01 -2.66 -20.48
CA THR A 430 -15.57 -3.36 -21.65
C THR A 430 -14.50 -4.18 -22.38
N VAL A 431 -14.93 -4.99 -23.36
CA VAL A 431 -14.01 -5.66 -24.29
C VAL A 431 -13.17 -4.60 -25.02
N GLN A 432 -13.79 -3.53 -25.49
CA GLN A 432 -13.12 -2.42 -26.19
C GLN A 432 -12.08 -1.74 -25.30
N ASP A 433 -12.42 -1.41 -24.05
CA ASP A 433 -11.46 -0.81 -23.10
C ASP A 433 -10.25 -1.70 -22.86
N ASN A 434 -10.44 -3.02 -22.89
CA ASN A 434 -9.34 -3.97 -22.75
C ASN A 434 -8.47 -4.08 -24.00
N ILE A 435 -9.04 -3.95 -25.20
CA ILE A 435 -8.28 -4.01 -26.46
C ILE A 435 -7.47 -2.73 -26.64
N PHE A 436 -8.04 -1.58 -26.38
CA PHE A 436 -7.37 -0.28 -26.51
C PHE A 436 -6.65 0.18 -25.23
N PHE A 437 -6.36 -0.73 -24.34
CA PHE A 437 -5.71 -0.42 -23.07
C PHE A 437 -4.36 0.30 -23.26
N GLY A 438 -4.28 1.54 -22.76
CA GLY A 438 -3.08 2.37 -22.81
C GLY A 438 -2.78 3.00 -24.18
N GLN A 439 -3.73 3.01 -25.11
CA GLN A 439 -3.62 3.72 -26.40
C GLN A 439 -4.19 5.15 -26.32
N SER A 440 -3.78 6.00 -27.25
CA SER A 440 -4.42 7.31 -27.39
C SER A 440 -5.76 7.16 -28.13
N GLU A 441 -6.75 7.98 -27.75
CA GLU A 441 -8.08 7.96 -28.36
C GLU A 441 -8.07 8.11 -29.89
N ALA A 442 -7.02 8.73 -30.47
CA ALA A 442 -6.88 8.90 -31.91
C ALA A 442 -6.60 7.58 -32.66
N ALA A 443 -6.10 6.53 -31.98
CA ALA A 443 -5.84 5.21 -32.54
C ALA A 443 -7.05 4.25 -32.42
N ASP A 444 -8.06 4.62 -31.63
CA ASP A 444 -9.22 3.81 -31.27
C ASP A 444 -10.30 3.88 -32.37
N THR A 445 -10.04 3.24 -33.51
CA THR A 445 -10.99 3.18 -34.61
C THR A 445 -11.74 1.85 -34.62
N ASP A 446 -13.01 1.88 -35.07
CA ASP A 446 -13.79 0.65 -35.26
C ASP A 446 -13.10 -0.34 -36.20
N GLU A 447 -12.37 0.16 -37.19
CA GLU A 447 -11.60 -0.67 -38.12
C GLU A 447 -10.46 -1.40 -37.39
N THR A 448 -9.69 -0.70 -36.57
CA THR A 448 -8.60 -1.29 -35.76
C THR A 448 -9.17 -2.34 -34.79
N LEU A 449 -10.29 -2.06 -34.14
CA LEU A 449 -10.98 -2.98 -33.26
C LEU A 449 -11.37 -4.27 -33.98
N GLN A 450 -12.06 -4.14 -35.12
CA GLN A 450 -12.53 -5.29 -35.90
C GLN A 450 -11.34 -6.12 -36.44
N GLN A 451 -10.30 -5.48 -36.94
CA GLN A 451 -9.08 -6.18 -37.40
C GLN A 451 -8.43 -6.96 -36.25
N ALA A 452 -8.27 -6.35 -35.07
CA ALA A 452 -7.69 -7.00 -33.91
C ALA A 452 -8.53 -8.18 -33.42
N LEU A 453 -9.86 -8.03 -33.37
CA LEU A 453 -10.81 -9.08 -32.98
C LEU A 453 -10.80 -10.24 -33.98
N GLN A 454 -10.81 -9.96 -35.29
CA GLN A 454 -10.78 -10.98 -36.34
C GLN A 454 -9.47 -11.75 -36.31
N LEU A 455 -8.33 -11.04 -36.29
CA LEU A 455 -7.02 -11.65 -36.34
C LEU A 455 -6.73 -12.50 -35.10
N SER A 456 -7.14 -12.04 -33.91
CA SER A 456 -7.04 -12.81 -32.65
C SER A 456 -8.05 -13.94 -32.51
N GLN A 457 -8.94 -14.13 -33.49
CA GLN A 457 -10.07 -15.06 -33.44
C GLN A 457 -11.06 -14.76 -32.28
N ALA A 458 -11.03 -13.53 -31.73
CA ALA A 458 -11.94 -13.13 -30.65
C ALA A 458 -13.32 -12.72 -31.18
N ALA A 459 -13.46 -12.29 -32.42
CA ALA A 459 -14.72 -11.92 -33.06
C ALA A 459 -15.75 -13.06 -32.93
N GLU A 460 -15.34 -14.32 -33.05
CA GLU A 460 -16.19 -15.51 -32.94
C GLU A 460 -17.10 -15.51 -31.70
N PHE A 461 -16.60 -15.06 -30.55
CA PHE A 461 -17.39 -15.04 -29.31
C PHE A 461 -17.84 -13.64 -28.92
N VAL A 462 -17.09 -12.58 -29.29
CA VAL A 462 -17.48 -11.19 -28.99
C VAL A 462 -18.74 -10.81 -29.73
N ASP A 463 -18.90 -11.20 -31.01
CA ASP A 463 -20.10 -10.91 -31.81
C ASP A 463 -21.35 -11.65 -31.30
N ARG A 464 -21.22 -12.68 -30.48
CA ARG A 464 -22.33 -13.39 -29.82
C ARG A 464 -22.84 -12.65 -28.57
N TYR A 465 -22.09 -11.71 -28.03
CA TYR A 465 -22.58 -10.90 -26.93
C TYR A 465 -23.58 -9.85 -27.42
N PRO A 466 -24.69 -9.62 -26.70
CA PRO A 466 -25.66 -8.60 -27.08
C PRO A 466 -25.03 -7.21 -27.26
N GLU A 467 -24.08 -6.86 -26.39
CA GLU A 467 -23.37 -5.59 -26.37
C GLU A 467 -22.10 -5.61 -27.26
N LYS A 468 -21.77 -6.74 -27.90
CA LYS A 468 -20.53 -6.94 -28.70
C LYS A 468 -19.29 -6.44 -27.96
N ALA A 469 -18.54 -5.51 -28.55
CA ALA A 469 -17.31 -4.95 -27.96
C ALA A 469 -17.57 -4.10 -26.69
N ALA A 470 -18.81 -3.63 -26.47
CA ALA A 470 -19.22 -2.95 -25.24
C ALA A 470 -19.56 -3.94 -24.10
N HIS A 471 -19.48 -5.25 -24.34
CA HIS A 471 -19.74 -6.26 -23.29
C HIS A 471 -18.83 -6.08 -22.08
N PRO A 472 -19.39 -6.06 -20.84
CA PRO A 472 -18.61 -5.82 -19.63
C PRO A 472 -17.68 -6.99 -19.28
N ILE A 473 -16.43 -6.67 -19.00
CA ILE A 473 -15.43 -7.59 -18.45
C ILE A 473 -15.33 -7.36 -16.95
N ALA A 474 -15.56 -8.40 -16.15
CA ALA A 474 -15.40 -8.35 -14.72
C ALA A 474 -13.92 -8.34 -14.31
N GLN A 475 -13.64 -7.98 -13.06
CA GLN A 475 -12.29 -7.95 -12.51
C GLN A 475 -11.53 -9.25 -12.78
N LEU A 476 -10.32 -9.15 -13.36
CA LEU A 476 -9.48 -10.26 -13.80
C LEU A 476 -10.17 -11.18 -14.85
N GLY A 477 -11.19 -10.68 -15.53
CA GLY A 477 -11.91 -11.42 -16.55
C GLY A 477 -12.64 -12.67 -16.01
N ARG A 478 -13.17 -12.65 -14.78
CA ARG A 478 -13.81 -13.82 -14.15
C ARG A 478 -15.03 -14.33 -14.90
N ASN A 479 -15.64 -13.52 -15.73
CA ASN A 479 -16.81 -13.83 -16.55
C ASN A 479 -16.48 -14.36 -17.96
N VAL A 480 -15.21 -14.54 -18.29
CA VAL A 480 -14.76 -15.09 -19.57
C VAL A 480 -13.82 -16.29 -19.35
N SER A 481 -13.84 -17.25 -20.31
CA SER A 481 -13.00 -18.45 -20.23
C SER A 481 -11.50 -18.14 -20.42
N GLY A 482 -10.61 -19.08 -20.05
CA GLY A 482 -9.16 -18.92 -20.21
C GLY A 482 -8.74 -18.63 -21.64
N GLY A 483 -9.26 -19.38 -22.61
CA GLY A 483 -9.00 -19.17 -24.04
C GLY A 483 -9.55 -17.85 -24.57
N GLN A 484 -10.71 -17.39 -24.06
CA GLN A 484 -11.26 -16.06 -24.40
C GLN A 484 -10.39 -14.93 -23.86
N LYS A 485 -9.92 -15.05 -22.59
CA LYS A 485 -8.95 -14.07 -22.02
C LYS A 485 -7.71 -13.96 -22.89
N GLN A 486 -7.18 -15.10 -23.30
CA GLN A 486 -5.96 -15.15 -24.10
C GLN A 486 -6.19 -14.48 -25.47
N ARG A 487 -7.30 -14.79 -26.16
CA ARG A 487 -7.64 -14.15 -27.43
C ARG A 487 -7.83 -12.64 -27.30
N LEU A 488 -8.46 -12.14 -26.22
CA LEU A 488 -8.57 -10.70 -25.95
C LEU A 488 -7.21 -10.06 -25.63
N SER A 489 -6.32 -10.76 -24.92
CA SER A 489 -4.96 -10.29 -24.67
C SER A 489 -4.13 -10.19 -25.95
N ILE A 490 -4.32 -11.14 -26.87
CA ILE A 490 -3.72 -11.09 -28.21
C ILE A 490 -4.31 -9.91 -29.01
N ALA A 491 -5.63 -9.71 -28.99
CA ALA A 491 -6.27 -8.57 -29.66
C ALA A 491 -5.71 -7.23 -29.17
N ARG A 492 -5.48 -7.08 -27.85
CA ARG A 492 -4.83 -5.90 -27.25
C ARG A 492 -3.45 -5.61 -27.85
N ALA A 493 -2.61 -6.64 -27.97
CA ALA A 493 -1.27 -6.49 -28.55
C ALA A 493 -1.33 -6.15 -30.06
N LEU A 494 -2.27 -6.73 -30.78
CA LEU A 494 -2.46 -6.50 -32.22
C LEU A 494 -3.03 -5.10 -32.53
N ALA A 495 -3.92 -4.59 -31.69
CA ALA A 495 -4.51 -3.26 -31.86
C ALA A 495 -3.47 -2.13 -31.84
N ARG A 496 -2.33 -2.33 -31.18
CA ARG A 496 -1.20 -1.38 -31.17
C ARG A 496 -0.44 -1.33 -32.51
N ARG A 497 -0.66 -2.27 -33.43
CA ARG A 497 0.09 -2.40 -34.71
C ARG A 497 1.61 -2.38 -34.51
N PRO A 498 2.14 -3.23 -33.62
CA PRO A 498 3.56 -3.18 -33.23
C PRO A 498 4.49 -3.60 -34.37
N GLU A 499 5.73 -3.12 -34.34
CA GLU A 499 6.81 -3.57 -35.22
C GLU A 499 7.31 -4.97 -34.83
N ILE A 500 7.28 -5.27 -33.51
CA ILE A 500 7.73 -6.54 -32.94
C ILE A 500 6.61 -7.07 -32.02
N LEU A 501 6.18 -8.31 -32.28
CA LEU A 501 5.13 -8.98 -31.53
C LEU A 501 5.71 -10.17 -30.75
N ILE A 502 5.55 -10.16 -29.43
CA ILE A 502 6.11 -11.16 -28.52
C ILE A 502 4.98 -11.96 -27.89
N PHE A 503 5.03 -13.27 -28.06
CA PHE A 503 4.10 -14.23 -27.44
C PHE A 503 4.85 -15.07 -26.39
N ASP A 504 4.63 -14.77 -25.12
CA ASP A 504 5.25 -15.52 -24.02
C ASP A 504 4.36 -16.67 -23.61
N ASP A 505 4.59 -17.86 -24.18
CA ASP A 505 3.83 -19.13 -24.00
C ASP A 505 2.29 -18.95 -24.08
N SER A 506 1.86 -17.89 -24.74
CA SER A 506 0.48 -17.45 -24.76
C SER A 506 -0.40 -18.24 -25.74
N LEU A 507 0.20 -18.91 -26.71
CA LEU A 507 -0.49 -19.75 -27.71
C LEU A 507 -0.86 -21.14 -27.14
N SER A 508 -0.19 -21.58 -26.08
CA SER A 508 -0.46 -22.88 -25.43
C SER A 508 -1.87 -23.01 -24.83
N ALA A 509 -2.48 -21.87 -24.48
CA ALA A 509 -3.84 -21.81 -23.94
C ALA A 509 -4.95 -21.87 -25.01
N LEU A 510 -4.55 -21.83 -26.30
CA LEU A 510 -5.48 -21.93 -27.43
C LEU A 510 -5.64 -23.39 -27.88
N ASP A 511 -6.81 -23.71 -28.43
CA ASP A 511 -6.99 -24.96 -29.15
C ASP A 511 -6.20 -24.96 -30.46
N TYR A 512 -5.87 -26.15 -30.96
CA TYR A 512 -5.00 -26.33 -32.14
C TYR A 512 -5.49 -25.60 -33.39
N LYS A 513 -6.81 -25.58 -33.62
CA LYS A 513 -7.41 -24.92 -34.79
C LYS A 513 -7.26 -23.40 -34.71
N THR A 514 -7.60 -22.83 -33.54
CA THR A 514 -7.49 -21.39 -33.28
C THR A 514 -6.02 -20.93 -33.38
N ASP A 515 -5.05 -21.68 -32.80
CA ASP A 515 -3.62 -21.40 -32.90
C ASP A 515 -3.14 -21.38 -34.36
N ALA A 516 -3.50 -22.42 -35.15
CA ALA A 516 -3.11 -22.49 -36.57
C ALA A 516 -3.70 -21.33 -37.40
N THR A 517 -4.99 -21.02 -37.22
CA THR A 517 -5.67 -19.94 -37.94
C THR A 517 -5.07 -18.56 -37.57
N LEU A 518 -4.78 -18.35 -36.29
CA LEU A 518 -4.11 -17.12 -35.81
C LEU A 518 -2.74 -16.93 -36.48
N ARG A 519 -1.90 -17.97 -36.46
CA ARG A 519 -0.54 -17.91 -37.05
C ARG A 519 -0.59 -17.67 -38.58
N GLU A 520 -1.51 -18.34 -39.29
CA GLU A 520 -1.71 -18.10 -40.72
C GLU A 520 -2.18 -16.65 -40.98
N GLY A 521 -3.10 -16.13 -40.17
CA GLY A 521 -3.56 -14.74 -40.22
C GLY A 521 -2.42 -13.75 -39.97
N LEU A 522 -1.59 -13.99 -38.95
CA LEU A 522 -0.41 -13.17 -38.64
C LEU A 522 0.61 -13.14 -39.78
N ALA A 523 0.86 -14.29 -40.42
CA ALA A 523 1.79 -14.38 -41.56
C ALA A 523 1.27 -13.61 -42.77
N LYS A 524 -0.03 -13.69 -43.07
CA LYS A 524 -0.66 -13.04 -44.22
C LYS A 524 -0.90 -11.54 -44.04
N GLN A 525 -1.37 -11.13 -42.89
CA GLN A 525 -1.82 -9.74 -42.65
C GLN A 525 -0.72 -8.84 -42.07
N LEU A 526 0.27 -9.43 -41.38
CA LEU A 526 1.38 -8.71 -40.75
C LEU A 526 2.74 -9.26 -41.20
N PRO A 527 3.05 -9.26 -42.54
CA PRO A 527 4.30 -9.82 -43.03
C PRO A 527 5.55 -9.01 -42.62
N GLY A 528 5.36 -7.70 -42.36
CA GLY A 528 6.46 -6.81 -41.95
C GLY A 528 6.65 -6.74 -40.42
N THR A 529 5.82 -7.40 -39.61
CA THR A 529 5.98 -7.46 -38.16
C THR A 529 6.84 -8.64 -37.76
N THR A 530 7.88 -8.40 -37.00
CA THR A 530 8.72 -9.45 -36.40
C THR A 530 8.00 -10.17 -35.30
N LYS A 531 8.05 -11.50 -35.26
CA LYS A 531 7.32 -12.33 -34.32
C LYS A 531 8.29 -13.14 -33.46
N ILE A 532 8.17 -13.02 -32.14
CA ILE A 532 8.95 -13.80 -31.18
C ILE A 532 7.96 -14.69 -30.42
N ILE A 533 8.06 -15.99 -30.58
CA ILE A 533 7.10 -16.97 -30.05
C ILE A 533 7.81 -17.88 -29.08
N VAL A 534 7.58 -17.67 -27.78
CA VAL A 534 7.94 -18.68 -26.77
C VAL A 534 6.87 -19.76 -26.80
N ALA A 535 7.27 -20.99 -27.03
CA ALA A 535 6.35 -22.12 -27.10
C ALA A 535 6.90 -23.37 -26.43
N GLN A 536 5.98 -24.24 -26.04
CA GLN A 536 6.29 -25.57 -25.51
C GLN A 536 5.97 -26.68 -26.54
N ARG A 537 5.21 -26.35 -27.61
CA ARG A 537 4.77 -27.33 -28.61
C ARG A 537 5.56 -27.15 -29.91
N ILE A 538 6.14 -28.26 -30.41
CA ILE A 538 6.84 -28.30 -31.70
C ILE A 538 5.91 -27.93 -32.86
N SER A 539 4.64 -28.38 -32.82
CA SER A 539 3.66 -28.04 -33.87
C SER A 539 3.41 -26.54 -34.05
N THR A 540 3.60 -25.75 -33.00
CA THR A 540 3.45 -24.28 -33.05
C THR A 540 4.64 -23.61 -33.74
N ILE A 541 5.84 -24.17 -33.64
CA ILE A 541 7.10 -23.48 -34.01
C ILE A 541 7.80 -24.07 -35.24
N ARG A 542 7.39 -25.24 -35.76
CA ARG A 542 8.11 -25.95 -36.85
C ARG A 542 8.27 -25.14 -38.13
N HIS A 543 7.44 -24.13 -38.34
CA HIS A 543 7.48 -23.26 -39.54
C HIS A 543 8.11 -21.89 -39.24
N ALA A 544 8.72 -21.70 -38.10
CA ALA A 544 9.45 -20.47 -37.79
C ALA A 544 10.71 -20.37 -38.65
N ASP A 545 11.07 -19.14 -39.02
CA ASP A 545 12.28 -18.86 -39.80
C ASP A 545 13.55 -19.23 -39.03
N GLN A 546 13.51 -19.01 -37.71
CA GLN A 546 14.56 -19.43 -36.77
C GLN A 546 13.93 -20.03 -35.52
N ILE A 547 14.53 -21.08 -35.00
CA ILE A 547 14.18 -21.71 -33.74
C ILE A 547 15.42 -21.66 -32.84
N LEU A 548 15.30 -21.02 -31.72
CA LEU A 548 16.30 -20.96 -30.65
C LEU A 548 15.95 -22.02 -29.60
N VAL A 549 16.85 -22.97 -29.41
CA VAL A 549 16.70 -24.03 -28.38
C VAL A 549 17.50 -23.60 -27.17
N LEU A 550 16.78 -23.40 -26.07
CA LEU A 550 17.37 -22.98 -24.80
C LEU A 550 17.46 -24.20 -23.85
N ASP A 551 18.64 -24.47 -23.35
CA ASP A 551 18.89 -25.48 -22.33
C ASP A 551 19.73 -24.89 -21.18
N ARG A 552 19.21 -24.93 -19.97
CA ARG A 552 19.87 -24.42 -18.74
C ARG A 552 20.47 -23.03 -18.85
N GLY A 553 19.77 -22.11 -19.52
CA GLY A 553 20.22 -20.74 -19.69
C GLY A 553 21.15 -20.49 -20.87
N GLU A 554 21.57 -21.51 -21.62
CA GLU A 554 22.45 -21.40 -22.78
C GLU A 554 21.73 -21.76 -24.09
N ILE A 555 22.24 -21.30 -25.22
CA ILE A 555 21.75 -21.68 -26.55
C ILE A 555 22.32 -23.04 -26.93
N ALA A 556 21.47 -24.08 -26.85
CA ALA A 556 21.82 -25.43 -27.30
C ALA A 556 21.77 -25.58 -28.83
N GLY A 557 21.03 -24.71 -29.54
CA GLY A 557 20.96 -24.70 -30.99
C GLY A 557 20.15 -23.52 -31.52
N LEU A 558 20.51 -23.07 -32.72
CA LEU A 558 19.81 -22.01 -33.45
C LEU A 558 19.75 -22.39 -34.94
N GLY A 559 18.55 -22.43 -35.52
CA GLY A 559 18.35 -22.78 -36.92
C GLY A 559 16.90 -23.10 -37.27
N THR A 560 16.67 -23.65 -38.46
CA THR A 560 15.34 -24.14 -38.85
C THR A 560 15.02 -25.49 -38.24
N HIS A 561 13.76 -25.91 -38.30
CA HIS A 561 13.33 -27.21 -37.81
C HIS A 561 14.18 -28.37 -38.32
N ASP A 562 14.39 -28.43 -39.65
CA ASP A 562 15.12 -29.53 -40.28
C ASP A 562 16.62 -29.51 -39.90
N ALA A 563 17.22 -28.32 -39.82
CA ALA A 563 18.60 -28.15 -39.38
C ALA A 563 18.81 -28.62 -37.94
N LEU A 564 17.90 -28.25 -37.03
CA LEU A 564 17.96 -28.62 -35.61
C LEU A 564 17.66 -30.10 -35.39
N MET A 565 16.75 -30.71 -36.17
CA MET A 565 16.51 -32.14 -36.14
C MET A 565 17.77 -32.94 -36.51
N ALA A 566 18.61 -32.40 -37.38
CA ALA A 566 19.88 -33.04 -37.78
C ALA A 566 21.01 -32.79 -36.78
N SER A 567 21.14 -31.55 -36.25
CA SER A 567 22.32 -31.09 -35.51
C SER A 567 22.16 -30.98 -34.00
N CYS A 568 20.92 -30.76 -33.46
CA CYS A 568 20.70 -30.48 -32.05
C CYS A 568 20.05 -31.68 -31.33
N PRO A 569 20.77 -32.41 -30.47
CA PRO A 569 20.22 -33.53 -29.72
C PRO A 569 19.04 -33.12 -28.79
N VAL A 570 19.15 -31.99 -28.12
CA VAL A 570 18.10 -31.47 -27.20
C VAL A 570 16.81 -31.19 -27.97
N TYR A 571 16.89 -30.55 -29.14
CA TYR A 571 15.71 -30.29 -29.97
C TYR A 571 15.06 -31.57 -30.46
N ARG A 572 15.88 -32.57 -30.89
CA ARG A 572 15.41 -33.86 -31.34
C ARG A 572 14.67 -34.61 -30.23
N GLU A 573 15.19 -34.60 -29.02
CA GLU A 573 14.55 -35.25 -27.86
C GLU A 573 13.17 -34.63 -27.57
N ILE A 574 13.08 -33.25 -27.56
CA ILE A 574 11.81 -32.57 -27.41
C ILE A 574 10.84 -32.91 -28.54
N ALA A 575 11.32 -32.94 -29.79
CA ALA A 575 10.48 -33.27 -30.95
C ALA A 575 9.95 -34.70 -30.91
N MET A 576 10.81 -35.68 -30.58
CA MET A 576 10.44 -37.07 -30.47
C MET A 576 9.46 -37.37 -29.31
N SER A 577 9.50 -36.56 -28.25
CA SER A 577 8.55 -36.70 -27.14
C SER A 577 7.13 -36.19 -27.48
N GLN A 578 6.99 -35.38 -28.54
CA GLN A 578 5.72 -34.70 -28.87
C GLN A 578 5.11 -35.13 -30.21
N LEU A 579 5.92 -35.57 -31.16
CA LEU A 579 5.48 -35.95 -32.51
C LEU A 579 5.50 -37.45 -32.69
N SER A 580 4.50 -38.00 -33.37
CA SER A 580 4.50 -39.42 -33.78
C SER A 580 5.55 -39.67 -34.89
N GLU A 581 6.00 -40.94 -35.03
CA GLU A 581 6.94 -41.28 -36.09
C GLU A 581 6.45 -40.96 -37.50
N GLU A 582 5.13 -40.98 -37.72
CA GLU A 582 4.53 -40.60 -39.02
C GLU A 582 4.57 -39.10 -39.26
N GLU A 583 4.42 -38.27 -38.24
CA GLU A 583 4.51 -36.81 -38.34
C GLU A 583 5.95 -36.32 -38.52
N LEU A 584 6.92 -37.05 -37.94
CA LEU A 584 8.35 -36.81 -38.14
C LEU A 584 8.77 -37.12 -39.59
N LYS A 585 8.17 -38.20 -40.20
CA LYS A 585 8.46 -38.56 -41.60
C LYS A 585 7.77 -37.69 -42.64
N LYS A 586 6.59 -37.11 -42.37
CA LYS A 586 5.87 -36.22 -43.27
C LYS A 586 6.52 -34.82 -43.40
N GLY A 587 7.40 -34.44 -42.49
CA GLY A 587 8.17 -33.19 -42.55
C GLY A 587 9.25 -33.17 -43.64
N GLY A 588 9.68 -34.34 -44.16
CA GLY A 588 10.71 -34.43 -45.21
C GLY A 588 10.21 -34.52 -46.67
N ALA A 589 8.88 -34.48 -46.90
CA ALA A 589 8.29 -34.72 -48.22
C ALA A 589 7.33 -33.66 -48.71
N SER A 590 7.57 -32.38 -48.41
CA SER A 590 6.82 -31.26 -49.01
C SER A 590 7.80 -30.19 -49.48
N LYS A 591 8.29 -30.40 -50.71
CA LYS A 591 8.79 -29.30 -51.55
C LYS A 591 7.65 -28.69 -52.31
#